data_bb296a02583ca9c987cc13bbf85fd513
#
_entry.id   bb296a02583ca9c987cc13bbf85fd513
#
_cell.length_a   1.000
_cell.length_b   1.000
_cell.length_c   1.000
_cell.angle_alpha   90.00
_cell.angle_beta   90.00
_cell.angle_gamma   90.00
#
_symmetry.space_group_name_H-M   'P 1'
#
loop_
_entity.id
_entity.type
_entity.pdbx_description
1 polymer ?
#
loop_
_entity_poly.entity_id
_entity_poly.type
_entity_poly.pdbx_seq_one_letter_code
_entity_poly.pdbx_strand_id
1 'polypeptide(L)'
;AAAILKSSRAPLIYGLSRSSTSGQRAAVRLADSLGATIDTTASRCHAPSIVALQQAGENTCTLGEARHRCDLVIFWGSNPAVSHPRHGERYSLTPAGEFLPNGRLDRKVVVVDTQKTETTEIADFWLKLPPGSDFDVIWALRSLVGGKVPCRWPEGVGIEPIQQLASLMTHCRSGIVYFGLGLTRHGPP
;
A
#
# COMPACT_ATOMS: atom_id res chain seq x y z
N ALA A 1 27.51 -26.28 4.95
CA ALA A 1 26.41 -25.87 4.03
C ALA A 1 26.36 -26.78 2.80
N ALA A 2 27.46 -26.93 2.01
CA ALA A 2 27.43 -27.68 0.74
C ALA A 2 27.01 -29.14 0.91
N ALA A 3 27.50 -29.82 1.95
CA ALA A 3 27.13 -31.20 2.22
C ALA A 3 25.63 -31.38 2.51
N ILE A 4 25.06 -30.44 3.29
CA ILE A 4 23.63 -30.44 3.62
C ILE A 4 22.79 -30.22 2.36
N LEU A 5 23.17 -29.26 1.51
CA LEU A 5 22.47 -28.99 0.27
C LEU A 5 22.49 -30.20 -0.68
N LYS A 6 23.66 -30.87 -0.80
CA LYS A 6 23.81 -32.06 -1.67
C LYS A 6 23.02 -33.27 -1.16
N SER A 7 22.85 -33.43 0.14
CA SER A 7 22.11 -34.53 0.74
C SER A 7 20.61 -34.28 0.89
N SER A 8 20.18 -33.04 0.66
CA SER A 8 18.78 -32.62 0.78
C SER A 8 17.93 -33.17 -0.38
N ARG A 9 16.74 -33.72 -0.07
CA ARG A 9 15.80 -34.21 -1.09
C ARG A 9 15.00 -33.11 -1.76
N ALA A 10 14.75 -32.01 -1.04
CA ALA A 10 13.94 -30.88 -1.52
C ALA A 10 14.49 -29.58 -0.91
N PRO A 11 15.65 -29.12 -1.38
CA PRO A 11 16.20 -27.87 -0.87
C PRO A 11 15.37 -26.68 -1.31
N LEU A 12 15.25 -25.66 -0.45
CA LEU A 12 14.61 -24.38 -0.74
C LEU A 12 15.66 -23.27 -0.64
N ILE A 13 15.78 -22.48 -1.70
CA ILE A 13 16.53 -21.22 -1.69
C ILE A 13 15.52 -20.07 -1.60
N TYR A 14 15.52 -19.40 -0.44
CA TYR A 14 14.49 -18.37 -0.14
C TYR A 14 15.11 -17.02 0.18
N GLY A 15 14.44 -15.94 -0.24
CA GLY A 15 14.81 -14.58 0.12
C GLY A 15 15.32 -13.77 -1.06
N LEU A 16 16.59 -13.41 -1.05
CA LEU A 16 17.33 -12.74 -2.14
C LEU A 16 16.95 -11.29 -2.45
N SER A 17 15.86 -10.75 -1.90
CA SER A 17 15.35 -9.41 -2.24
C SER A 17 16.33 -8.27 -1.94
N ARG A 18 17.32 -8.50 -1.07
CA ARG A 18 18.39 -7.53 -0.75
C ARG A 18 19.76 -7.97 -1.24
N SER A 19 19.80 -8.94 -2.14
CA SER A 19 21.03 -9.42 -2.76
C SER A 19 21.33 -8.66 -4.04
N SER A 20 22.61 -8.60 -4.41
CA SER A 20 23.01 -8.06 -5.71
C SER A 20 22.50 -8.95 -6.86
N THR A 21 22.35 -8.38 -8.05
CA THR A 21 21.95 -9.13 -9.25
C THR A 21 22.88 -10.33 -9.52
N SER A 22 24.18 -10.18 -9.29
CA SER A 22 25.14 -11.30 -9.43
C SER A 22 24.92 -12.38 -8.39
N GLY A 23 24.58 -12.01 -7.15
CA GLY A 23 24.21 -12.95 -6.10
C GLY A 23 22.92 -13.72 -6.43
N GLN A 24 21.90 -13.03 -6.93
CA GLN A 24 20.66 -13.66 -7.38
C GLN A 24 20.89 -14.64 -8.52
N ARG A 25 21.71 -14.27 -9.53
CA ARG A 25 22.09 -15.18 -10.61
C ARG A 25 22.84 -16.42 -10.12
N ALA A 26 23.73 -16.25 -9.15
CA ALA A 26 24.44 -17.38 -8.55
C ALA A 26 23.49 -18.32 -7.79
N ALA A 27 22.52 -17.76 -7.08
CA ALA A 27 21.49 -18.53 -6.38
C ALA A 27 20.58 -19.30 -7.34
N VAL A 28 20.18 -18.71 -8.47
CA VAL A 28 19.42 -19.42 -9.51
C VAL A 28 20.22 -20.59 -10.08
N ARG A 29 21.49 -20.37 -10.44
CA ARG A 29 22.37 -21.46 -10.92
C ARG A 29 22.54 -22.57 -9.89
N LEU A 30 22.65 -22.22 -8.60
CA LEU A 30 22.72 -23.19 -7.53
C LEU A 30 21.41 -23.99 -7.41
N ALA A 31 20.26 -23.31 -7.51
CA ALA A 31 18.95 -23.96 -7.51
C ALA A 31 18.84 -24.95 -8.67
N ASP A 32 19.19 -24.55 -9.88
CA ASP A 32 19.18 -25.42 -11.06
C ASP A 32 20.08 -26.64 -10.88
N SER A 33 21.29 -26.48 -10.32
CA SER A 33 22.24 -27.57 -10.11
C SER A 33 21.80 -28.58 -9.03
N LEU A 34 20.94 -28.18 -8.12
CA LEU A 34 20.44 -28.99 -7.01
C LEU A 34 19.03 -29.51 -7.23
N GLY A 35 18.33 -29.09 -8.28
CA GLY A 35 16.89 -29.29 -8.40
C GLY A 35 16.10 -28.65 -7.25
N ALA A 36 16.57 -27.50 -6.76
CA ALA A 36 16.00 -26.82 -5.62
C ALA A 36 14.79 -25.95 -6.02
N THR A 37 13.85 -25.82 -5.12
CA THR A 37 12.83 -24.77 -5.21
C THR A 37 13.49 -23.42 -4.91
N ILE A 38 13.14 -22.41 -5.70
CA ILE A 38 13.56 -21.03 -5.43
C ILE A 38 12.33 -20.17 -5.24
N ASP A 39 12.36 -19.34 -4.20
CA ASP A 39 11.28 -18.37 -3.92
C ASP A 39 11.85 -17.10 -3.31
N THR A 40 11.17 -16.00 -3.54
CA THR A 40 11.60 -14.69 -3.06
C THR A 40 10.68 -14.20 -1.94
N THR A 41 11.18 -13.26 -1.12
CA THR A 41 10.34 -12.57 -0.13
C THR A 41 9.20 -11.79 -0.80
N ALA A 42 9.36 -11.42 -2.08
CA ALA A 42 8.34 -10.75 -2.85
C ALA A 42 7.04 -11.56 -2.96
N SER A 43 7.11 -12.89 -3.05
CA SER A 43 5.93 -13.76 -3.20
C SER A 43 4.89 -13.57 -2.08
N ARG A 44 5.35 -13.32 -0.86
CA ARG A 44 4.48 -13.08 0.31
C ARG A 44 4.22 -11.60 0.59
N CYS A 45 5.00 -10.71 0.02
CA CYS A 45 4.97 -9.28 0.34
C CYS A 45 4.47 -8.45 -0.84
N HIS A 46 5.17 -8.47 -1.95
CA HIS A 46 4.93 -7.59 -3.09
C HIS A 46 4.20 -8.25 -4.26
N ALA A 47 4.10 -9.58 -4.29
CA ALA A 47 3.56 -10.27 -5.46
C ALA A 47 2.15 -9.81 -5.85
N PRO A 48 1.19 -9.59 -4.95
CA PRO A 48 -0.12 -9.08 -5.33
C PRO A 48 -0.03 -7.72 -6.05
N SER A 49 0.79 -6.80 -5.52
CA SER A 49 1.01 -5.49 -6.14
C SER A 49 1.75 -5.60 -7.47
N ILE A 50 2.75 -6.49 -7.58
CA ILE A 50 3.50 -6.72 -8.82
C ILE A 50 2.58 -7.27 -9.91
N VAL A 51 1.70 -8.21 -9.59
CA VAL A 51 0.73 -8.77 -10.54
C VAL A 51 -0.25 -7.69 -11.01
N ALA A 52 -0.77 -6.89 -10.09
CA ALA A 52 -1.65 -5.76 -10.42
C ALA A 52 -0.93 -4.72 -11.32
N LEU A 53 0.31 -4.40 -10.99
CA LEU A 53 1.15 -3.48 -11.76
C LEU A 53 1.40 -3.98 -13.18
N GLN A 54 1.64 -5.28 -13.37
CA GLN A 54 1.82 -5.89 -14.68
C GLN A 54 0.55 -5.84 -15.54
N GLN A 55 -0.62 -5.87 -14.91
CA GLN A 55 -1.92 -5.86 -15.62
C GLN A 55 -2.46 -4.46 -15.86
N ALA A 56 -2.34 -3.56 -14.88
CA ALA A 56 -3.01 -2.26 -14.88
C ALA A 56 -2.06 -1.06 -14.85
N GLY A 57 -0.77 -1.30 -14.65
CA GLY A 57 0.21 -0.24 -14.42
C GLY A 57 0.18 0.31 -12.98
N GLU A 58 1.01 1.30 -12.72
CA GLU A 58 1.13 1.97 -11.44
C GLU A 58 1.35 3.47 -11.63
N ASN A 59 0.60 4.27 -10.91
CA ASN A 59 0.90 5.68 -10.71
C ASN A 59 1.59 5.84 -9.36
N THR A 60 2.82 6.29 -9.36
CA THR A 60 3.61 6.48 -8.15
C THR A 60 4.29 7.84 -8.16
N CYS A 61 4.75 8.27 -7.01
CA CYS A 61 5.53 9.49 -6.88
C CYS A 61 6.69 9.30 -5.89
N THR A 62 7.61 10.24 -5.89
CA THR A 62 8.66 10.28 -4.89
C THR A 62 8.12 10.80 -3.55
N LEU A 63 8.81 10.48 -2.45
CA LEU A 63 8.49 11.09 -1.15
C LEU A 63 8.69 12.61 -1.15
N GLY A 64 9.57 13.12 -2.01
CA GLY A 64 9.72 14.55 -2.25
C GLY A 64 8.46 15.17 -2.86
N GLU A 65 7.88 14.55 -3.87
CA GLU A 65 6.61 15.01 -4.45
C GLU A 65 5.47 14.94 -3.44
N ALA A 66 5.38 13.87 -2.66
CA ALA A 66 4.41 13.77 -1.58
C ALA A 66 4.52 14.95 -0.61
N ARG A 67 5.74 15.29 -0.20
CA ARG A 67 6.02 16.42 0.67
C ARG A 67 5.61 17.76 0.05
N HIS A 68 5.96 17.99 -1.21
CA HIS A 68 5.83 19.29 -1.83
C HIS A 68 4.45 19.55 -2.46
N ARG A 69 3.69 18.50 -2.81
CA ARG A 69 2.49 18.62 -3.65
C ARG A 69 1.23 18.02 -3.07
N CYS A 70 1.32 16.91 -2.29
CA CYS A 70 0.12 16.17 -1.89
C CYS A 70 -0.63 16.87 -0.75
N ASP A 71 -1.77 17.44 -1.08
CA ASP A 71 -2.71 18.06 -0.15
C ASP A 71 -3.78 17.08 0.38
N LEU A 72 -3.90 15.89 -0.23
CA LEU A 72 -4.66 14.76 0.29
C LEU A 72 -3.73 13.58 0.53
N VAL A 73 -3.71 13.09 1.76
CA VAL A 73 -2.93 11.92 2.16
C VAL A 73 -3.87 10.86 2.71
N ILE A 74 -3.90 9.69 2.09
CA ILE A 74 -4.73 8.57 2.51
C ILE A 74 -3.82 7.43 2.97
N PHE A 75 -3.99 6.97 4.20
CA PHE A 75 -3.37 5.75 4.71
C PHE A 75 -4.42 4.63 4.70
N TRP A 76 -4.20 3.60 3.90
CA TRP A 76 -5.14 2.50 3.74
C TRP A 76 -4.53 1.18 4.23
N GLY A 77 -5.14 0.59 5.27
CA GLY A 77 -4.64 -0.65 5.86
C GLY A 77 -3.19 -0.57 6.31
N SER A 78 -2.76 0.60 6.80
CA SER A 78 -1.38 0.87 7.20
C SER A 78 -1.31 1.79 8.42
N ASN A 79 -0.35 1.53 9.29
CA ASN A 79 -0.12 2.30 10.52
C ASN A 79 1.31 2.87 10.55
N PRO A 80 1.60 3.91 9.73
CA PRO A 80 2.94 4.48 9.66
C PRO A 80 3.37 5.18 10.96
N ALA A 81 2.45 5.62 11.81
CA ALA A 81 2.81 6.17 13.12
C ALA A 81 3.66 5.19 13.94
N VAL A 82 3.44 3.89 13.78
CA VAL A 82 4.22 2.83 14.45
C VAL A 82 5.30 2.26 13.52
N SER A 83 4.95 1.88 12.30
CA SER A 83 5.87 1.16 11.40
C SER A 83 6.96 2.05 10.81
N HIS A 84 6.69 3.34 10.63
CA HIS A 84 7.57 4.34 10.03
C HIS A 84 7.42 5.68 10.76
N PRO A 85 7.80 5.79 12.04
CA PRO A 85 7.44 6.93 12.89
C PRO A 85 7.94 8.29 12.39
N ARG A 86 8.98 8.29 11.56
CA ARG A 86 9.49 9.53 10.95
C ARG A 86 8.87 9.90 9.60
N HIS A 87 8.00 9.03 9.05
CA HIS A 87 7.39 9.27 7.74
C HIS A 87 6.51 10.52 7.74
N GLY A 88 5.65 10.66 8.76
CA GLY A 88 4.75 11.80 8.90
C GLY A 88 5.50 13.13 9.05
N GLU A 89 6.50 13.17 9.92
CA GLU A 89 7.29 14.38 10.18
C GLU A 89 8.15 14.81 8.99
N ARG A 90 8.59 13.87 8.16
CA ARG A 90 9.52 14.16 7.06
C ARG A 90 8.82 14.40 5.73
N TYR A 91 7.71 13.71 5.46
CA TYR A 91 7.17 13.65 4.11
C TYR A 91 5.68 13.95 4.01
N SER A 92 4.83 13.25 4.77
CA SER A 92 3.42 13.17 4.43
C SER A 92 2.47 13.99 5.30
N LEU A 93 2.89 14.45 6.48
CA LEU A 93 1.98 15.12 7.41
C LEU A 93 2.39 16.55 7.72
N THR A 94 3.47 16.73 8.48
CA THR A 94 3.81 18.01 9.09
C THR A 94 4.72 18.93 8.28
N PRO A 95 5.62 18.44 7.39
CA PRO A 95 6.60 19.34 6.78
C PRO A 95 5.97 20.29 5.79
N ALA A 96 6.46 21.53 5.78
CA ALA A 96 6.16 22.46 4.73
C ALA A 96 6.68 21.95 3.38
N GLY A 97 5.97 22.27 2.33
CA GLY A 97 6.30 21.97 0.94
C GLY A 97 6.19 23.20 0.08
N GLU A 98 6.66 23.13 -1.15
CA GLU A 98 6.63 24.23 -2.10
C GLU A 98 5.20 24.73 -2.37
N PHE A 99 4.24 23.81 -2.52
CA PHE A 99 2.82 24.11 -2.75
C PHE A 99 1.96 23.97 -1.48
N LEU A 100 2.58 23.70 -0.34
CA LEU A 100 1.97 23.43 0.95
C LEU A 100 2.76 24.16 2.06
N PRO A 101 2.82 25.50 2.01
CA PRO A 101 3.70 26.30 2.88
C PRO A 101 3.34 26.18 4.38
N ASN A 102 2.07 25.89 4.70
CA ASN A 102 1.60 25.75 6.08
C ASN A 102 1.66 24.29 6.59
N GLY A 103 2.31 23.41 5.83
CA GLY A 103 2.57 22.02 6.26
C GLY A 103 1.28 21.23 6.51
N ARG A 104 1.05 20.85 7.79
CA ARG A 104 -0.14 20.06 8.19
C ARG A 104 -1.46 20.75 7.88
N LEU A 105 -1.52 22.06 7.97
CA LEU A 105 -2.76 22.83 7.75
C LEU A 105 -3.22 22.81 6.28
N ASP A 106 -2.29 22.62 5.35
CA ASP A 106 -2.60 22.53 3.92
C ASP A 106 -2.97 21.09 3.50
N ARG A 107 -2.99 20.14 4.42
CA ARG A 107 -3.24 18.74 4.12
C ARG A 107 -4.52 18.22 4.77
N LYS A 108 -5.25 17.41 4.01
CA LYS A 108 -6.27 16.51 4.55
C LYS A 108 -5.70 15.11 4.67
N VAL A 109 -5.81 14.54 5.86
CA VAL A 109 -5.30 13.21 6.20
C VAL A 109 -6.47 12.29 6.47
N VAL A 110 -6.54 11.22 5.69
CA VAL A 110 -7.59 10.21 5.81
C VAL A 110 -6.94 8.88 6.18
N VAL A 111 -7.56 8.15 7.09
CA VAL A 111 -7.22 6.75 7.36
C VAL A 111 -8.40 5.88 6.97
N VAL A 112 -8.11 4.81 6.25
CA VAL A 112 -9.07 3.74 5.92
C VAL A 112 -8.55 2.47 6.56
N ASP A 113 -9.23 1.98 7.57
CA ASP A 113 -8.79 0.80 8.33
C ASP A 113 -9.97 0.12 9.04
N THR A 114 -9.78 -1.15 9.38
CA THR A 114 -10.77 -1.96 10.10
C THR A 114 -10.85 -1.63 11.58
N GLN A 115 -9.78 -1.08 12.14
CA GLN A 115 -9.65 -0.76 13.56
C GLN A 115 -8.97 0.59 13.81
N LYS A 116 -9.18 1.11 15.00
CA LYS A 116 -8.49 2.33 15.45
C LYS A 116 -7.00 2.05 15.66
N THR A 117 -6.15 2.92 15.12
CA THR A 117 -4.69 2.86 15.23
C THR A 117 -4.14 4.22 15.62
N GLU A 118 -2.85 4.29 15.99
CA GLU A 118 -2.17 5.55 16.29
C GLU A 118 -2.22 6.52 15.10
N THR A 119 -2.24 6.00 13.88
CA THR A 119 -2.39 6.83 12.68
C THR A 119 -3.80 7.42 12.56
N THR A 120 -4.84 6.73 13.06
CA THR A 120 -6.20 7.29 13.07
C THR A 120 -6.34 8.48 14.00
N GLU A 121 -5.52 8.57 15.06
CA GLU A 121 -5.57 9.66 16.03
C GLU A 121 -5.09 11.00 15.46
N ILE A 122 -4.26 10.96 14.41
CA ILE A 122 -3.73 12.14 13.73
C ILE A 122 -4.46 12.45 12.43
N ALA A 123 -5.46 11.66 12.06
CA ALA A 123 -6.26 11.84 10.85
C ALA A 123 -7.37 12.89 11.04
N ASP A 124 -7.71 13.60 9.95
CA ASP A 124 -8.90 14.46 9.91
C ASP A 124 -10.19 13.64 9.74
N PHE A 125 -10.06 12.45 9.13
CA PHE A 125 -11.17 11.59 8.84
C PHE A 125 -10.74 10.12 8.87
N TRP A 126 -11.52 9.30 9.56
CA TRP A 126 -11.32 7.85 9.60
C TRP A 126 -12.53 7.13 9.01
N LEU A 127 -12.30 6.46 7.88
CA LEU A 127 -13.26 5.55 7.27
C LEU A 127 -13.04 4.14 7.84
N LYS A 128 -13.89 3.76 8.79
CA LYS A 128 -13.86 2.41 9.35
C LYS A 128 -14.48 1.42 8.37
N LEU A 129 -13.76 0.35 8.06
CA LEU A 129 -14.22 -0.73 7.21
C LEU A 129 -14.45 -2.02 7.98
N PRO A 130 -15.48 -2.81 7.65
CA PRO A 130 -15.51 -4.23 8.00
C PRO A 130 -14.34 -4.97 7.34
N PRO A 131 -13.75 -5.98 8.00
CA PRO A 131 -12.72 -6.81 7.37
C PRO A 131 -13.19 -7.40 6.04
N GLY A 132 -12.36 -7.27 4.99
CA GLY A 132 -12.63 -7.80 3.66
C GLY A 132 -13.51 -6.94 2.76
N SER A 133 -13.98 -5.76 3.21
CA SER A 133 -14.80 -4.85 2.38
C SER A 133 -13.99 -3.90 1.49
N ASP A 134 -12.67 -3.96 1.53
CA ASP A 134 -11.79 -3.05 0.80
C ASP A 134 -12.09 -3.01 -0.69
N PHE A 135 -12.28 -4.17 -1.31
CA PHE A 135 -12.56 -4.29 -2.74
C PHE A 135 -13.85 -3.55 -3.13
N ASP A 136 -14.94 -3.78 -2.41
CA ASP A 136 -16.24 -3.16 -2.70
C ASP A 136 -16.17 -1.64 -2.49
N VAL A 137 -15.46 -1.19 -1.45
CA VAL A 137 -15.24 0.24 -1.18
C VAL A 137 -14.41 0.91 -2.28
N ILE A 138 -13.33 0.26 -2.73
CA ILE A 138 -12.51 0.77 -3.84
C ILE A 138 -13.35 0.87 -5.12
N TRP A 139 -14.20 -0.11 -5.43
CA TRP A 139 -15.10 -0.05 -6.58
C TRP A 139 -16.15 1.05 -6.47
N ALA A 140 -16.71 1.26 -5.29
CA ALA A 140 -17.63 2.38 -5.05
C ALA A 140 -16.93 3.73 -5.24
N LEU A 141 -15.74 3.91 -4.66
CA LEU A 141 -14.92 5.11 -4.83
C LEU A 141 -14.56 5.35 -6.30
N ARG A 142 -14.14 4.30 -7.02
CA ARG A 142 -13.83 4.39 -8.45
C ARG A 142 -15.03 4.86 -9.27
N SER A 143 -16.22 4.38 -8.95
CA SER A 143 -17.46 4.81 -9.62
C SER A 143 -17.73 6.29 -9.35
N LEU A 144 -17.68 6.70 -8.07
CA LEU A 144 -17.95 8.08 -7.65
C LEU A 144 -16.95 9.06 -8.23
N VAL A 145 -15.65 8.75 -8.17
CA VAL A 145 -14.59 9.59 -8.75
C VAL A 145 -14.76 9.71 -10.27
N GLY A 146 -15.26 8.65 -10.92
CA GLY A 146 -15.64 8.67 -12.33
C GLY A 146 -16.98 9.34 -12.64
N GLY A 147 -17.61 10.02 -11.67
CA GLY A 147 -18.89 10.71 -11.83
C GLY A 147 -20.11 9.79 -11.97
N LYS A 148 -19.99 8.55 -11.53
CA LYS A 148 -21.06 7.53 -11.63
C LYS A 148 -21.55 7.12 -10.25
N VAL A 149 -22.82 6.80 -10.14
CA VAL A 149 -23.37 6.16 -8.93
C VAL A 149 -22.96 4.69 -8.91
N PRO A 150 -22.45 4.15 -7.79
CA PRO A 150 -22.14 2.73 -7.68
C PRO A 150 -23.40 1.87 -7.91
N CYS A 151 -23.26 0.81 -8.68
CA CYS A 151 -24.37 -0.15 -8.89
C CYS A 151 -24.72 -0.91 -7.59
N ARG A 152 -23.73 -1.07 -6.72
CA ARG A 152 -23.87 -1.70 -5.40
C ARG A 152 -23.05 -0.92 -4.39
N TRP A 153 -23.60 -0.73 -3.20
CA TRP A 153 -22.89 -0.15 -2.07
C TRP A 153 -22.28 -1.24 -1.20
N PRO A 154 -21.09 -1.00 -0.65
CA PRO A 154 -20.46 -1.94 0.29
C PRO A 154 -21.31 -2.18 1.52
N GLU A 155 -21.46 -3.44 1.91
CA GLU A 155 -22.20 -3.79 3.12
C GLU A 155 -21.45 -3.39 4.39
N GLY A 156 -22.17 -2.88 5.38
CA GLY A 156 -21.60 -2.49 6.66
C GLY A 156 -20.76 -1.22 6.66
N VAL A 157 -20.73 -0.49 5.54
CA VAL A 157 -20.06 0.82 5.43
C VAL A 157 -21.10 1.90 5.10
N GLY A 158 -21.06 3.00 5.83
CA GLY A 158 -21.96 4.14 5.55
C GLY A 158 -21.71 4.74 4.17
N ILE A 159 -22.79 5.13 3.49
CA ILE A 159 -22.71 5.75 2.15
C ILE A 159 -22.02 7.13 2.24
N GLU A 160 -22.42 7.94 3.22
CA GLU A 160 -21.91 9.30 3.39
C GLU A 160 -20.37 9.35 3.58
N PRO A 161 -19.75 8.50 4.42
CA PRO A 161 -18.30 8.47 4.55
C PRO A 161 -17.57 8.11 3.23
N ILE A 162 -18.13 7.21 2.42
CA ILE A 162 -17.57 6.87 1.10
C ILE A 162 -17.68 8.07 0.15
N GLN A 163 -18.82 8.73 0.13
CA GLN A 163 -19.05 9.93 -0.67
C GLN A 163 -18.13 11.08 -0.23
N GLN A 164 -17.94 11.25 1.08
CA GLN A 164 -17.00 12.22 1.63
C GLN A 164 -15.57 11.97 1.15
N LEU A 165 -15.11 10.71 1.20
CA LEU A 165 -13.78 10.34 0.69
C LEU A 165 -13.67 10.59 -0.81
N ALA A 166 -14.68 10.18 -1.60
CA ALA A 166 -14.71 10.43 -3.03
C ALA A 166 -14.66 11.94 -3.36
N SER A 167 -15.36 12.76 -2.58
CA SER A 167 -15.32 14.22 -2.71
C SER A 167 -13.92 14.76 -2.42
N LEU A 168 -13.25 14.30 -1.36
CA LEU A 168 -11.86 14.70 -1.09
C LEU A 168 -10.93 14.32 -2.25
N MET A 169 -11.09 13.12 -2.80
CA MET A 169 -10.27 12.63 -3.93
C MET A 169 -10.49 13.44 -5.22
N THR A 170 -11.70 13.92 -5.47
CA THR A 170 -12.01 14.69 -6.68
C THR A 170 -11.65 16.17 -6.56
N HIS A 171 -11.57 16.71 -5.36
CA HIS A 171 -11.28 18.13 -5.14
C HIS A 171 -9.84 18.42 -4.69
N CYS A 172 -9.05 17.41 -4.38
CA CYS A 172 -7.63 17.62 -4.08
C CYS A 172 -6.88 18.06 -5.34
N ARG A 173 -5.81 18.82 -5.15
CA ARG A 173 -4.89 19.17 -6.24
C ARG A 173 -3.94 18.01 -6.55
N SER A 174 -3.52 17.29 -5.52
CA SER A 174 -2.66 16.12 -5.63
C SER A 174 -2.91 15.20 -4.45
N GLY A 175 -3.41 14.01 -4.71
CA GLY A 175 -3.65 12.97 -3.68
C GLY A 175 -2.63 11.86 -3.73
N ILE A 176 -2.31 11.30 -2.56
CA ILE A 176 -1.49 10.10 -2.44
C ILE A 176 -2.16 9.07 -1.54
N VAL A 177 -2.08 7.81 -1.95
CA VAL A 177 -2.54 6.67 -1.17
C VAL A 177 -1.35 5.83 -0.75
N TYR A 178 -1.10 5.75 0.55
CA TYR A 178 -0.15 4.82 1.15
C TYR A 178 -0.91 3.60 1.63
N PHE A 179 -0.77 2.49 0.95
CA PHE A 179 -1.45 1.25 1.35
C PHE A 179 -0.47 0.26 1.97
N GLY A 180 -0.96 -0.47 2.95
CA GLY A 180 -0.20 -1.48 3.68
C GLY A 180 -0.59 -2.90 3.29
N LEU A 181 0.06 -3.86 3.95
CA LEU A 181 -0.23 -5.29 3.79
C LEU A 181 -1.68 -5.66 4.16
N GLY A 182 -2.36 -4.83 4.94
CA GLY A 182 -3.79 -4.99 5.23
C GLY A 182 -4.64 -5.05 3.96
N LEU A 183 -4.30 -4.23 2.95
CA LEU A 183 -5.02 -4.21 1.67
C LEU A 183 -4.65 -5.38 0.74
N THR A 184 -3.45 -5.94 0.85
CA THR A 184 -2.93 -6.94 -0.12
C THR A 184 -2.93 -8.38 0.38
N ARG A 185 -3.23 -8.62 1.67
CA ARG A 185 -3.17 -9.96 2.29
C ARG A 185 -4.42 -10.81 2.07
N HIS A 186 -5.54 -10.17 1.82
CA HIS A 186 -6.79 -10.87 1.56
C HIS A 186 -6.92 -10.99 0.05
N GLY A 187 -6.74 -12.22 -0.46
CA GLY A 187 -7.09 -12.51 -1.85
C GLY A 187 -8.57 -12.19 -2.13
N PRO A 188 -8.99 -12.19 -3.39
CA PRO A 188 -10.40 -12.02 -3.72
C PRO A 188 -11.23 -13.06 -2.97
N PRO A 189 -12.44 -12.71 -2.54
CA PRO A 189 -13.36 -13.65 -1.91
C PRO A 189 -13.67 -14.82 -2.82
#